data_e2e6355ac63cab6e310374c552b35090
#
_entry.id   e2e6355ac63cab6e310374c552b35090
#
_cell.length_a   1.000
_cell.length_b   1.000
_cell.length_c   1.000
_cell.angle_alpha   90.00
_cell.angle_beta   90.00
_cell.angle_gamma   90.00
#
_symmetry.space_group_name_H-M   'P 1'
#
loop_
_entity.id
_entity.type
_entity.pdbx_description
1 polymer ?
#
loop_
_entity_poly.entity_id
_entity_poly.type
_entity_poly.pdbx_seq_one_letter_code
_entity_poly.pdbx_strand_id
1 'polypeptide(L)'
;MATGSNLTAVATALGEGERWWFVGTLAIIRVPGAAVDGRFDLTELLFPHHASPPLHTHPVDETFVVLEGHLTVVAAGHRFVLQPGGIGAFPAGVAHTFRVDSDTARALVLSTPSGLERLYREAGVPATAPTLPPPDTPRPSADEMRRIFDATGQVNLGPPLGADD
;
A
#
# COMPACT_ATOMS: atom_id res chain seq x y z
N MET A 1 -25.81 4.90 -26.02
CA MET A 1 -26.22 5.38 -24.67
C MET A 1 -24.97 5.58 -23.88
N ALA A 2 -24.63 6.82 -23.53
CA ALA A 2 -23.49 7.11 -22.69
C ALA A 2 -23.78 6.56 -21.28
N THR A 3 -23.01 5.58 -20.83
CA THR A 3 -23.01 5.14 -19.43
C THR A 3 -22.53 6.33 -18.61
N GLY A 4 -23.44 6.96 -17.85
CA GLY A 4 -23.09 8.07 -17.00
C GLY A 4 -21.96 7.63 -16.05
N SER A 5 -20.82 8.35 -16.08
CA SER A 5 -19.74 8.12 -15.14
C SER A 5 -20.26 8.40 -13.73
N ASN A 6 -20.07 7.44 -12.80
CA ASN A 6 -20.40 7.60 -11.38
C ASN A 6 -19.32 8.38 -10.64
N LEU A 7 -18.85 9.48 -11.21
CA LEU A 7 -17.83 10.31 -10.58
C LEU A 7 -18.39 11.01 -9.35
N THR A 8 -17.76 10.79 -8.20
CA THR A 8 -18.12 11.43 -6.93
C THR A 8 -16.94 12.24 -6.43
N ALA A 9 -17.18 13.49 -6.08
CA ALA A 9 -16.15 14.29 -5.39
C ALA A 9 -15.91 13.72 -4.00
N VAL A 10 -14.64 13.48 -3.67
CA VAL A 10 -14.20 12.95 -2.38
C VAL A 10 -13.29 13.97 -1.72
N ALA A 11 -13.58 14.30 -0.47
CA ALA A 11 -12.72 15.11 0.39
C ALA A 11 -12.66 14.47 1.78
N THR A 12 -11.47 14.17 2.26
CA THR A 12 -11.23 13.53 3.55
C THR A 12 -10.14 14.27 4.31
N ALA A 13 -10.31 14.48 5.63
CA ALA A 13 -9.24 14.97 6.48
C ALA A 13 -8.21 13.85 6.75
N LEU A 14 -7.02 14.22 7.25
CA LEU A 14 -5.98 13.25 7.62
C LEU A 14 -6.55 12.18 8.57
N GLY A 15 -6.28 10.91 8.27
CA GLY A 15 -6.77 9.77 9.05
C GLY A 15 -8.25 9.41 8.84
N GLU A 16 -9.00 10.13 7.98
CA GLU A 16 -10.35 9.78 7.60
C GLU A 16 -10.36 8.89 6.35
N GLY A 17 -11.30 7.95 6.29
CA GLY A 17 -11.47 7.02 5.19
C GLY A 17 -11.85 5.63 5.67
N GLU A 18 -11.93 4.69 4.73
CA GLU A 18 -12.17 3.27 5.01
C GLU A 18 -10.87 2.64 5.55
N ARG A 19 -10.92 2.03 6.74
CA ARG A 19 -9.72 1.60 7.48
C ARG A 19 -9.60 0.09 7.53
N TRP A 20 -8.35 -0.39 7.31
CA TRP A 20 -8.00 -1.81 7.35
C TRP A 20 -6.69 -2.01 8.11
N TRP A 21 -6.65 -2.97 9.01
CA TRP A 21 -5.40 -3.51 9.53
C TRP A 21 -4.92 -4.62 8.60
N PHE A 22 -3.83 -4.36 7.92
CA PHE A 22 -3.28 -5.18 6.86
C PHE A 22 -1.83 -5.57 7.18
N VAL A 23 -1.60 -6.84 7.52
CA VAL A 23 -0.25 -7.43 7.74
C VAL A 23 0.66 -6.59 8.63
N GLY A 24 0.13 -6.07 9.74
CA GLY A 24 0.89 -5.23 10.67
C GLY A 24 0.88 -3.73 10.35
N THR A 25 0.26 -3.31 9.27
CA THR A 25 0.14 -1.94 8.80
C THR A 25 -1.30 -1.45 8.96
N LEU A 26 -1.52 -0.15 9.14
CA LEU A 26 -2.83 0.48 8.97
C LEU A 26 -2.92 1.03 7.56
N ALA A 27 -3.92 0.59 6.81
CA ALA A 27 -4.30 1.14 5.51
C ALA A 27 -5.60 1.94 5.64
N ILE A 28 -5.60 3.19 5.18
CA ILE A 28 -6.78 4.06 5.15
C ILE A 28 -7.05 4.44 3.69
N ILE A 29 -8.07 3.84 3.08
CA ILE A 29 -8.46 4.16 1.71
C ILE A 29 -9.11 5.54 1.71
N ARG A 30 -8.40 6.53 1.18
CA ARG A 30 -8.78 7.95 1.16
C ARG A 30 -9.65 8.28 -0.04
N VAL A 31 -9.29 7.72 -1.19
CA VAL A 31 -10.07 7.82 -2.43
C VAL A 31 -10.22 6.42 -2.99
N PRO A 32 -11.39 5.78 -2.84
CA PRO A 32 -11.64 4.48 -3.45
C PRO A 32 -11.77 4.61 -4.97
N GLY A 33 -11.28 3.62 -5.70
CA GLY A 33 -11.33 3.59 -7.17
C GLY A 33 -12.75 3.74 -7.72
N ALA A 34 -13.75 3.22 -7.03
CA ALA A 34 -15.15 3.35 -7.43
C ALA A 34 -15.64 4.81 -7.49
N ALA A 35 -15.08 5.72 -6.68
CA ALA A 35 -15.46 7.13 -6.71
C ALA A 35 -14.92 7.87 -7.93
N VAL A 36 -13.89 7.34 -8.58
CA VAL A 36 -13.17 7.95 -9.72
C VAL A 36 -13.18 7.08 -10.97
N ASP A 37 -14.17 6.19 -11.07
CA ASP A 37 -14.38 5.31 -12.24
C ASP A 37 -13.16 4.42 -12.56
N GLY A 38 -12.51 3.90 -11.50
CA GLY A 38 -11.37 2.99 -11.60
C GLY A 38 -10.05 3.63 -12.04
N ARG A 39 -10.00 4.95 -12.22
CA ARG A 39 -8.80 5.61 -12.77
C ARG A 39 -7.60 5.57 -11.83
N PHE A 40 -7.84 5.64 -10.53
CA PHE A 40 -6.83 5.52 -9.49
C PHE A 40 -7.49 5.16 -8.15
N ASP A 41 -6.72 4.71 -7.18
CA ASP A 41 -7.06 4.78 -5.77
C ASP A 41 -5.95 5.50 -5.00
N LEU A 42 -6.30 6.07 -3.84
CA LEU A 42 -5.35 6.74 -2.96
C LEU A 42 -5.53 6.19 -1.55
N THR A 43 -4.48 5.58 -1.03
CA THR A 43 -4.45 4.98 0.32
C THR A 43 -3.37 5.65 1.16
N GLU A 44 -3.70 6.01 2.38
CA GLU A 44 -2.74 6.42 3.40
C GLU A 44 -2.31 5.16 4.17
N LEU A 45 -0.99 4.94 4.28
CA LEU A 45 -0.42 3.81 5.01
C LEU A 45 0.38 4.31 6.22
N LEU A 46 0.15 3.69 7.37
CA LEU A 46 0.99 3.83 8.56
C LEU A 46 1.69 2.49 8.81
N PHE A 47 3.00 2.50 8.70
CA PHE A 47 3.86 1.32 8.83
C PHE A 47 4.57 1.29 10.17
N PRO A 48 4.76 0.12 10.80
CA PRO A 48 5.68 -0.04 11.91
C PRO A 48 7.14 -0.10 11.44
N HIS A 49 8.07 0.04 12.39
CA HIS A 49 9.49 -0.20 12.16
C HIS A 49 9.74 -1.55 11.49
N HIS A 50 10.69 -1.58 10.56
CA HIS A 50 11.08 -2.75 9.75
C HIS A 50 9.95 -3.37 8.91
N ALA A 51 8.81 -2.71 8.75
CA ALA A 51 7.83 -3.16 7.75
C ALA A 51 8.48 -3.21 6.37
N SER A 52 8.41 -4.36 5.74
CA SER A 52 9.00 -4.60 4.42
C SER A 52 8.18 -5.68 3.70
N PRO A 53 7.60 -5.39 2.53
CA PRO A 53 7.00 -6.41 1.69
C PRO A 53 8.09 -7.26 1.01
N PRO A 54 7.78 -8.47 0.52
CA PRO A 54 8.65 -9.18 -0.40
C PRO A 54 9.04 -8.32 -1.60
N LEU A 55 10.18 -8.57 -2.25
CA LEU A 55 10.45 -8.03 -3.58
C LEU A 55 9.37 -8.53 -4.52
N HIS A 56 8.63 -7.63 -5.18
CA HIS A 56 7.44 -7.97 -5.94
C HIS A 56 7.21 -7.06 -7.14
N THR A 57 6.28 -7.48 -7.99
CA THR A 57 5.68 -6.67 -9.05
C THR A 57 4.17 -6.73 -8.94
N HIS A 58 3.48 -5.76 -9.51
CA HIS A 58 2.01 -5.75 -9.68
C HIS A 58 1.62 -5.03 -10.97
N PRO A 59 0.36 -5.20 -11.46
CA PRO A 59 -0.07 -4.70 -12.78
C PRO A 59 -0.51 -3.23 -12.77
N VAL A 60 -0.31 -2.49 -11.69
CA VAL A 60 -0.65 -1.07 -11.58
C VAL A 60 0.62 -0.23 -11.38
N ASP A 61 0.60 1.02 -11.84
CA ASP A 61 1.61 1.99 -11.44
C ASP A 61 1.39 2.36 -9.98
N GLU A 62 2.44 2.46 -9.20
CA GLU A 62 2.39 2.83 -7.80
C GLU A 62 3.28 4.04 -7.52
N THR A 63 2.74 5.01 -6.79
CA THR A 63 3.52 6.17 -6.37
C THR A 63 3.39 6.40 -4.88
N PHE A 64 4.53 6.42 -4.18
CA PHE A 64 4.64 6.77 -2.78
C PHE A 64 4.97 8.25 -2.61
N VAL A 65 4.27 8.91 -1.68
CA VAL A 65 4.63 10.22 -1.15
C VAL A 65 4.82 10.06 0.36
N VAL A 66 6.06 10.16 0.83
CA VAL A 66 6.37 10.02 2.26
C VAL A 66 5.92 11.27 3.01
N LEU A 67 5.10 11.09 4.05
CA LEU A 67 4.60 12.17 4.90
C LEU A 67 5.41 12.27 6.21
N GLU A 68 5.73 11.10 6.81
CA GLU A 68 6.45 11.00 8.08
C GLU A 68 7.39 9.78 8.04
N GLY A 69 8.48 9.86 8.81
CA GLY A 69 9.47 8.79 8.87
C GLY A 69 10.35 8.70 7.62
N HIS A 70 11.03 7.58 7.42
CA HIS A 70 11.87 7.35 6.25
C HIS A 70 11.91 5.87 5.87
N LEU A 71 12.10 5.65 4.58
CA LEU A 71 12.09 4.33 3.94
C LEU A 71 13.37 4.15 3.13
N THR A 72 13.99 2.98 3.23
CA THR A 72 14.89 2.46 2.19
C THR A 72 14.02 1.75 1.14
N VAL A 73 14.15 2.15 -0.12
CA VAL A 73 13.42 1.56 -1.25
C VAL A 73 14.43 0.94 -2.21
N VAL A 74 14.13 -0.27 -2.69
CA VAL A 74 14.86 -0.90 -3.79
C VAL A 74 13.89 -1.09 -4.96
N ALA A 75 14.22 -0.50 -6.11
CA ALA A 75 13.41 -0.61 -7.33
C ALA A 75 14.34 -0.70 -8.56
N ALA A 76 14.02 -1.61 -9.48
CA ALA A 76 14.81 -1.86 -10.69
C ALA A 76 16.32 -2.06 -10.38
N GLY A 77 16.68 -2.65 -9.25
CA GLY A 77 18.06 -2.87 -8.82
C GLY A 77 18.77 -1.64 -8.23
N HIS A 78 18.11 -0.51 -8.10
CA HIS A 78 18.63 0.70 -7.48
C HIS A 78 18.07 0.89 -6.07
N ARG A 79 18.92 1.46 -5.18
CA ARG A 79 18.54 1.79 -3.79
C ARG A 79 18.33 3.30 -3.66
N PHE A 80 17.26 3.67 -2.95
CA PHE A 80 16.90 5.05 -2.65
C PHE A 80 16.53 5.16 -1.18
N VAL A 81 16.73 6.34 -0.58
CA VAL A 81 16.18 6.68 0.73
C VAL A 81 15.15 7.77 0.55
N LEU A 82 13.92 7.51 0.94
CA LEU A 82 12.81 8.45 0.90
C LEU A 82 12.56 9.00 2.31
N GLN A 83 12.51 10.32 2.43
CA GLN A 83 12.21 11.08 3.65
C GLN A 83 10.94 11.90 3.44
N PRO A 84 10.38 12.58 4.46
CA PRO A 84 9.19 13.40 4.30
C PRO A 84 9.30 14.37 3.12
N GLY A 85 8.30 14.35 2.22
CA GLY A 85 8.29 15.03 0.93
C GLY A 85 8.96 14.24 -0.21
N GLY A 86 9.67 13.14 0.09
CA GLY A 86 10.23 12.24 -0.94
C GLY A 86 9.15 11.48 -1.69
N ILE A 87 9.40 11.24 -2.97
CA ILE A 87 8.49 10.54 -3.88
C ILE A 87 9.23 9.35 -4.50
N GLY A 88 8.59 8.17 -4.51
CA GLY A 88 8.98 7.00 -5.28
C GLY A 88 7.88 6.64 -6.26
N ALA A 89 8.21 6.46 -7.54
CA ALA A 89 7.26 6.01 -8.56
C ALA A 89 7.74 4.67 -9.14
N PHE A 90 6.87 3.68 -9.11
CA PHE A 90 7.13 2.31 -9.54
C PHE A 90 6.14 1.93 -10.64
N PRO A 91 6.53 2.03 -11.93
CA PRO A 91 5.66 1.62 -13.03
C PRO A 91 5.25 0.15 -12.93
N ALA A 92 4.08 -0.18 -13.45
CA ALA A 92 3.56 -1.53 -13.53
C ALA A 92 4.62 -2.52 -14.03
N GLY A 93 4.77 -3.64 -13.33
CA GLY A 93 5.75 -4.68 -13.65
C GLY A 93 7.20 -4.38 -13.23
N VAL A 94 7.51 -3.20 -12.71
CA VAL A 94 8.85 -2.92 -12.16
C VAL A 94 8.99 -3.58 -10.79
N ALA A 95 10.01 -4.41 -10.63
CA ALA A 95 10.31 -5.07 -9.37
C ALA A 95 10.75 -4.06 -8.32
N HIS A 96 10.07 -4.05 -7.18
CA HIS A 96 10.36 -3.13 -6.07
C HIS A 96 10.02 -3.74 -4.71
N THR A 97 10.62 -3.17 -3.68
CA THR A 97 10.37 -3.40 -2.26
C THR A 97 10.84 -2.20 -1.47
N PHE A 98 10.46 -2.12 -0.21
CA PHE A 98 10.94 -1.10 0.72
C PHE A 98 11.14 -1.67 2.12
N ARG A 99 11.80 -0.91 2.99
CA ARG A 99 11.87 -1.15 4.42
C ARG A 99 11.70 0.17 5.17
N VAL A 100 10.94 0.13 6.25
CA VAL A 100 10.81 1.27 7.17
C VAL A 100 12.01 1.29 8.10
N ASP A 101 12.78 2.38 8.07
CA ASP A 101 14.00 2.55 8.88
C ASP A 101 13.78 3.41 10.14
N SER A 102 12.70 4.19 10.19
CA SER A 102 12.23 4.91 11.38
C SER A 102 11.33 4.05 12.27
N ASP A 103 11.01 4.50 13.49
CA ASP A 103 10.10 3.80 14.40
C ASP A 103 8.73 3.53 13.76
N THR A 104 8.25 4.50 12.99
CA THR A 104 7.08 4.39 12.11
C THR A 104 7.32 5.21 10.87
N ALA A 105 6.58 4.92 9.80
CA ALA A 105 6.51 5.77 8.63
C ALA A 105 5.05 5.92 8.17
N ARG A 106 4.73 7.08 7.60
CA ARG A 106 3.44 7.38 6.99
C ARG A 106 3.66 7.81 5.54
N ALA A 107 2.89 7.22 4.64
CA ALA A 107 2.94 7.56 3.23
C ALA A 107 1.54 7.61 2.61
N LEU A 108 1.37 8.46 1.59
CA LEU A 108 0.28 8.31 0.63
C LEU A 108 0.75 7.42 -0.50
N VAL A 109 -0.09 6.47 -0.88
CA VAL A 109 0.15 5.54 -1.98
C VAL A 109 -0.98 5.72 -2.99
N LEU A 110 -0.60 6.17 -4.19
CA LEU A 110 -1.47 6.30 -5.34
C LEU A 110 -1.24 5.09 -6.26
N SER A 111 -2.29 4.37 -6.64
CA SER A 111 -2.23 3.38 -7.70
C SER A 111 -3.03 3.79 -8.93
N THR A 112 -2.49 3.54 -10.12
CA THR A 112 -3.15 3.81 -11.40
C THR A 112 -2.96 2.63 -12.38
N PRO A 113 -4.06 2.07 -12.95
CA PRO A 113 -5.45 2.25 -12.53
C PRO A 113 -5.64 1.82 -11.06
N SER A 114 -6.84 2.03 -10.49
CA SER A 114 -7.13 1.56 -9.13
C SER A 114 -6.98 0.04 -9.03
N GLY A 115 -6.44 -0.46 -7.91
CA GLY A 115 -6.23 -1.90 -7.74
C GLY A 115 -5.63 -2.29 -6.40
N LEU A 116 -4.74 -1.47 -5.82
CA LEU A 116 -4.08 -1.80 -4.55
C LEU A 116 -5.05 -1.80 -3.37
N GLU A 117 -6.09 -0.98 -3.39
CA GLU A 117 -7.12 -0.98 -2.35
C GLU A 117 -7.79 -2.35 -2.15
N ARG A 118 -7.85 -3.15 -3.23
CA ARG A 118 -8.39 -4.50 -3.18
C ARG A 118 -7.53 -5.41 -2.30
N LEU A 119 -6.21 -5.32 -2.40
CA LEU A 119 -5.29 -6.08 -1.56
C LEU A 119 -5.53 -5.78 -0.07
N TYR A 120 -5.70 -4.52 0.30
CA TYR A 120 -5.93 -4.13 1.69
C TYR A 120 -7.25 -4.68 2.24
N ARG A 121 -8.32 -4.69 1.42
CA ARG A 121 -9.62 -5.24 1.81
C ARG A 121 -9.61 -6.76 1.91
N GLU A 122 -8.97 -7.46 0.99
CA GLU A 122 -8.96 -8.93 0.96
C GLU A 122 -8.01 -9.55 2.00
N ALA A 123 -6.88 -8.91 2.26
CA ALA A 123 -5.88 -9.42 3.22
C ALA A 123 -5.96 -8.77 4.60
N GLY A 124 -6.75 -7.72 4.76
CA GLY A 124 -6.92 -7.00 6.02
C GLY A 124 -8.18 -7.37 6.76
N VAL A 125 -8.27 -6.85 7.98
CA VAL A 125 -9.51 -6.83 8.78
C VAL A 125 -9.91 -5.38 9.04
N PRO A 126 -11.22 -5.06 9.18
CA PRO A 126 -11.67 -3.69 9.46
C PRO A 126 -11.00 -3.13 10.72
N ALA A 127 -10.34 -1.98 10.58
CA ALA A 127 -9.66 -1.34 11.70
C ALA A 127 -10.65 -0.51 12.55
N THR A 128 -10.65 -0.74 13.85
CA THR A 128 -11.52 -0.05 14.81
C THR A 128 -10.92 1.28 15.31
N ALA A 129 -9.64 1.52 15.05
CA ALA A 129 -8.92 2.74 15.42
C ALA A 129 -7.91 3.15 14.32
N PRO A 130 -7.54 4.44 14.19
CA PRO A 130 -6.55 4.91 13.23
C PRO A 130 -5.12 4.73 13.73
N THR A 131 -4.79 3.53 14.23
CA THR A 131 -3.51 3.15 14.81
C THR A 131 -3.00 1.88 14.15
N LEU A 132 -1.73 1.56 14.36
CA LEU A 132 -1.19 0.24 14.04
C LEU A 132 -2.05 -0.85 14.70
N PRO A 133 -2.16 -2.04 14.07
CA PRO A 133 -2.96 -3.14 14.61
C PRO A 133 -2.45 -3.61 15.97
N PRO A 134 -3.34 -4.04 16.88
CA PRO A 134 -2.95 -4.81 18.06
C PRO A 134 -2.15 -6.07 17.67
N PRO A 135 -1.27 -6.57 18.57
CA PRO A 135 -0.43 -7.75 18.27
C PRO A 135 -1.19 -9.03 17.91
N ASP A 136 -2.40 -9.17 18.43
CA ASP A 136 -3.30 -10.31 18.22
C ASP A 136 -4.24 -10.16 17.02
N THR A 137 -4.05 -9.12 16.21
CA THR A 137 -4.85 -8.91 15.00
C THR A 137 -4.69 -10.09 14.04
N PRO A 138 -5.79 -10.72 13.58
CA PRO A 138 -5.73 -11.84 12.64
C PRO A 138 -4.97 -11.47 11.36
N ARG A 139 -4.20 -12.43 10.84
CA ARG A 139 -3.48 -12.31 9.58
C ARG A 139 -3.86 -13.47 8.66
N PRO A 140 -3.93 -13.26 7.36
CA PRO A 140 -4.11 -14.35 6.41
C PRO A 140 -2.99 -15.39 6.55
N SER A 141 -3.33 -16.65 6.38
CA SER A 141 -2.34 -17.73 6.22
C SER A 141 -1.53 -17.53 4.91
N ALA A 142 -0.41 -18.23 4.79
CA ALA A 142 0.42 -18.17 3.59
C ALA A 142 -0.37 -18.58 2.32
N ASP A 143 -1.28 -19.56 2.44
CA ASP A 143 -2.10 -20.01 1.31
C ASP A 143 -3.19 -19.01 0.93
N GLU A 144 -3.77 -18.32 1.91
CA GLU A 144 -4.72 -17.22 1.66
C GLU A 144 -4.01 -16.03 1.00
N MET A 145 -2.85 -15.63 1.52
CA MET A 145 -2.06 -14.56 0.91
C MET A 145 -1.67 -14.89 -0.54
N ARG A 146 -1.28 -16.13 -0.84
CA ARG A 146 -0.97 -16.55 -2.19
C ARG A 146 -2.19 -16.37 -3.12
N ARG A 147 -3.38 -16.83 -2.70
CA ARG A 147 -4.62 -16.66 -3.47
C ARG A 147 -4.96 -15.18 -3.69
N ILE A 148 -4.74 -14.34 -2.68
CA ILE A 148 -4.97 -12.90 -2.79
C ILE A 148 -4.00 -12.27 -3.79
N PHE A 149 -2.71 -12.61 -3.73
CA PHE A 149 -1.71 -12.13 -4.69
C PHE A 149 -2.06 -12.57 -6.12
N ASP A 150 -2.43 -13.84 -6.33
CA ASP A 150 -2.87 -14.34 -7.64
C ASP A 150 -4.08 -13.54 -8.15
N ALA A 151 -5.05 -13.24 -7.28
CA ALA A 151 -6.27 -12.50 -7.63
C ALA A 151 -6.03 -11.01 -7.88
N THR A 152 -4.98 -10.41 -7.27
CA THR A 152 -4.60 -9.00 -7.44
C THR A 152 -3.50 -8.79 -8.47
N GLY A 153 -2.92 -9.89 -8.98
CA GLY A 153 -1.84 -9.86 -9.98
C GLY A 153 -0.46 -9.53 -9.39
N GLN A 154 -0.30 -9.57 -8.07
CA GLN A 154 1.01 -9.41 -7.44
C GLN A 154 1.85 -10.68 -7.62
N VAL A 155 3.11 -10.51 -8.05
CA VAL A 155 4.09 -11.59 -8.20
C VAL A 155 5.26 -11.33 -7.26
N ASN A 156 5.48 -12.22 -6.30
CA ASN A 156 6.63 -12.15 -5.40
C ASN A 156 7.86 -12.74 -6.09
N LEU A 157 8.96 -12.00 -6.10
CA LEU A 157 10.22 -12.32 -6.80
C LEU A 157 11.37 -12.62 -5.85
N GLY A 158 11.25 -12.25 -4.58
CA GLY A 158 12.30 -12.45 -3.58
C GLY A 158 11.83 -12.11 -2.17
N PRO A 159 12.71 -12.26 -1.17
CA PRO A 159 12.38 -11.95 0.21
C PRO A 159 12.19 -10.44 0.43
N PRO A 160 11.59 -10.03 1.59
CA PRO A 160 11.68 -8.67 2.09
C PRO A 160 13.12 -8.21 2.29
N LEU A 161 13.36 -6.90 2.36
CA LEU A 161 14.66 -6.36 2.80
C LEU A 161 14.90 -6.74 4.26
N GLY A 162 16.08 -7.30 4.54
CA GLY A 162 16.55 -7.59 5.88
C GLY A 162 16.93 -6.32 6.66
N ALA A 163 17.15 -6.45 7.97
CA ALA A 163 17.55 -5.32 8.82
C ALA A 163 18.89 -4.71 8.41
N ASP A 164 19.79 -5.52 7.84
CA ASP A 164 21.16 -5.15 7.47
C ASP A 164 21.33 -4.89 5.96
N ASP A 165 20.25 -4.95 5.19
CA ASP A 165 20.26 -4.70 3.74
C ASP A 165 20.35 -3.21 3.39
#